data_8b8086c098307b7419597091f9f7c8f7
#
_entry.id   8b8086c098307b7419597091f9f7c8f7
#
_cell.length_a   1.000
_cell.length_b   1.000
_cell.length_c   1.000
_cell.angle_alpha   90.00
_cell.angle_beta   90.00
_cell.angle_gamma   90.00
#
_symmetry.space_group_name_H-M   'P 1'
#
loop_
_entity.id
_entity.type
_entity.pdbx_description
1 polymer ?
#
loop_
_entity_poly.entity_id
_entity_poly.type
_entity_poly.pdbx_seq_one_letter_code
_entity_poly.pdbx_strand_id
1 'polypeptide(L)'
;FLVDVGVFGKNRYFVYVAAFGAFTEVSYSTPQETKNILGHQAYMLEAIKRLTGLKSYRMRLTWEHLGEQRELEEEFILGMVTNTTSIGGFKGLVGMDVALDDGEFEVLLVRKPRTPLDIASIAAYLIQREGENECVFKFRTSKLTVQSEELVDWSLDGEFGGSQTEVVIENKPREIAIRVPEVTVRG
;
A
#
# COMPACT_ATOMS: atom_id res chain seq x y z
N PHE A 1 -16.67 -11.64 13.29
CA PHE A 1 -16.35 -10.71 12.22
C PHE A 1 -15.55 -11.44 11.16
N LEU A 2 -15.97 -11.39 9.91
CA LEU A 2 -15.27 -12.00 8.79
C LEU A 2 -14.37 -10.96 8.12
N VAL A 3 -13.24 -11.42 7.59
CA VAL A 3 -12.23 -10.56 6.95
C VAL A 3 -11.78 -11.20 5.64
N ASP A 4 -11.56 -10.38 4.65
CA ASP A 4 -11.00 -10.78 3.38
C ASP A 4 -9.51 -11.12 3.49
N VAL A 5 -9.04 -11.95 2.57
CA VAL A 5 -7.64 -12.37 2.49
C VAL A 5 -7.11 -12.11 1.08
N GLY A 6 -5.91 -11.55 1.01
CA GLY A 6 -5.20 -11.40 -0.24
C GLY A 6 -4.43 -12.66 -0.61
N VAL A 7 -4.61 -13.12 -1.85
CA VAL A 7 -3.78 -14.16 -2.47
C VAL A 7 -2.74 -13.47 -3.34
N PHE A 8 -1.47 -13.69 -3.04
CA PHE A 8 -0.33 -13.14 -3.76
C PHE A 8 0.35 -14.23 -4.59
N GLY A 9 0.21 -14.13 -5.90
CA GLY A 9 0.69 -15.16 -6.82
C GLY A 9 0.00 -16.50 -6.61
N LYS A 10 0.77 -17.59 -6.54
CA LYS A 10 0.18 -18.93 -6.48
C LYS A 10 -0.17 -19.42 -5.08
N ASN A 11 0.67 -19.12 -4.07
CA ASN A 11 0.62 -19.80 -2.77
C ASN A 11 0.97 -18.91 -1.57
N ARG A 12 0.93 -17.59 -1.69
CA ARG A 12 1.17 -16.69 -0.59
C ARG A 12 -0.09 -15.91 -0.24
N TYR A 13 -0.21 -15.53 1.02
CA TYR A 13 -1.38 -14.84 1.54
C TYR A 13 -0.95 -13.63 2.35
N PHE A 14 -1.80 -12.64 2.41
CA PHE A 14 -1.69 -11.51 3.32
C PHE A 14 -3.09 -11.10 3.80
N VAL A 15 -3.17 -10.57 5.00
CA VAL A 15 -4.43 -10.10 5.61
C VAL A 15 -4.47 -8.58 5.71
N TYR A 16 -3.29 -7.98 5.74
CA TYR A 16 -3.11 -6.57 6.04
C TYR A 16 -2.61 -5.78 4.82
N VAL A 17 -1.46 -6.13 4.29
CA VAL A 17 -0.83 -5.39 3.19
C VAL A 17 0.15 -6.21 2.38
N ALA A 18 0.07 -6.09 1.05
CA ALA A 18 1.15 -6.41 0.13
C ALA A 18 1.75 -5.10 -0.39
N ALA A 19 3.06 -4.90 -0.21
CA ALA A 19 3.73 -3.65 -0.55
C ALA A 19 5.07 -3.86 -1.24
N PHE A 20 5.48 -2.87 -2.04
CA PHE A 20 6.82 -2.79 -2.62
C PHE A 20 7.38 -1.37 -2.50
N GLY A 21 8.70 -1.24 -2.62
CA GLY A 21 9.40 0.05 -2.70
C GLY A 21 9.70 0.67 -1.34
N ALA A 22 9.54 1.97 -1.21
CA ALA A 22 10.06 2.80 -0.11
C ALA A 22 9.84 2.28 1.31
N PHE A 23 8.69 1.67 1.60
CA PHE A 23 8.40 1.22 2.96
C PHE A 23 8.92 -0.18 3.26
N THR A 24 9.26 -0.97 2.24
CA THR A 24 9.84 -2.29 2.46
C THR A 24 11.31 -2.19 2.88
N GLU A 25 12.07 -1.28 2.28
CA GLU A 25 13.46 -1.02 2.66
C GLU A 25 13.62 -0.42 4.05
N VAL A 26 12.71 0.48 4.44
CA VAL A 26 12.73 1.14 5.75
C VAL A 26 12.36 0.18 6.89
N SER A 27 11.50 -0.81 6.64
CA SER A 27 11.12 -1.81 7.66
C SER A 27 12.30 -2.65 8.14
N TYR A 28 13.27 -2.91 7.28
CA TYR A 28 14.43 -3.74 7.60
C TYR A 28 15.64 -2.96 8.17
N SER A 29 15.71 -1.64 7.97
CA SER A 29 16.93 -0.85 8.25
C SER A 29 16.81 0.17 9.38
N THR A 30 15.62 0.43 9.92
CA THR A 30 15.44 1.48 10.93
C THR A 30 15.38 0.88 12.34
N PRO A 31 16.34 1.20 13.25
CA PRO A 31 16.27 0.81 14.65
C PRO A 31 15.00 1.34 15.32
N GLN A 32 14.34 0.51 16.14
CA GLN A 32 13.11 0.89 16.86
C GLN A 32 13.25 2.11 17.76
N GLU A 33 14.47 2.43 18.21
CA GLU A 33 14.78 3.58 19.06
C GLU A 33 14.52 4.92 18.36
N THR A 34 14.74 5.01 17.06
CA THR A 34 14.52 6.26 16.30
C THR A 34 13.03 6.60 16.13
N LYS A 35 12.16 5.61 16.21
CA LYS A 35 10.69 5.78 16.11
C LYS A 35 10.08 6.48 17.32
N ASN A 36 10.75 6.43 18.47
CA ASN A 36 10.25 6.98 19.74
C ASN A 36 10.70 8.41 20.03
N ILE A 37 11.76 8.91 19.37
CA ILE A 37 12.38 10.19 19.68
C ILE A 37 11.90 11.32 18.77
N LEU A 38 11.60 11.00 17.53
CA LEU A 38 11.08 11.96 16.56
C LEU A 38 9.58 11.70 16.39
N GLY A 39 8.74 12.65 16.77
CA GLY A 39 7.30 12.53 16.58
C GLY A 39 6.95 12.15 15.13
N HIS A 40 5.77 11.55 14.95
CA HIS A 40 5.27 10.98 13.69
C HIS A 40 5.48 11.85 12.44
N GLN A 41 5.36 13.18 12.58
CA GLN A 41 5.57 14.15 11.51
C GLN A 41 7.03 14.28 11.08
N ALA A 42 7.98 14.19 12.02
CA ALA A 42 9.40 14.27 11.70
C ALA A 42 9.89 13.00 10.96
N TYR A 43 9.35 11.83 11.29
CA TYR A 43 9.59 10.60 10.55
C TYR A 43 9.11 10.68 9.10
N MET A 44 7.91 11.26 8.89
CA MET A 44 7.38 11.50 7.55
C MET A 44 8.25 12.46 6.74
N LEU A 45 8.71 13.56 7.35
CA LEU A 45 9.58 14.52 6.68
C LEU A 45 10.94 13.90 6.29
N GLU A 46 11.47 13.02 7.10
CA GLU A 46 12.72 12.31 6.79
C GLU A 46 12.50 11.28 5.65
N ALA A 47 11.39 10.55 5.66
CA ALA A 47 11.01 9.66 4.57
C ALA A 47 10.83 10.42 3.25
N ILE A 48 10.18 11.58 3.29
CA ILE A 48 9.98 12.46 2.12
C ILE A 48 11.33 12.94 1.53
N LYS A 49 12.29 13.34 2.37
CA LYS A 49 13.63 13.74 1.90
C LYS A 49 14.36 12.63 1.15
N ARG A 50 14.07 11.38 1.46
CA ARG A 50 14.66 10.21 0.82
C ARG A 50 13.98 9.79 -0.49
N LEU A 51 12.82 10.35 -0.84
CA LEU A 51 12.03 9.95 -2.03
C LEU A 51 12.83 10.03 -3.34
N THR A 52 13.76 10.97 -3.46
CA THR A 52 14.58 11.14 -4.67
C THR A 52 15.66 10.07 -4.84
N GLY A 53 16.06 9.39 -3.77
CA GLY A 53 17.09 8.34 -3.78
C GLY A 53 16.51 6.93 -3.79
N LEU A 54 15.17 6.78 -3.77
CA LEU A 54 14.54 5.48 -3.76
C LEU A 54 14.63 4.79 -5.12
N LYS A 55 14.80 3.47 -5.07
CA LYS A 55 14.66 2.64 -6.25
C LYS A 55 13.24 2.77 -6.79
N SER A 56 13.13 2.91 -8.09
CA SER A 56 11.86 2.95 -8.80
C SER A 56 11.76 1.78 -9.75
N TYR A 57 10.53 1.38 -10.06
CA TYR A 57 10.24 0.23 -10.90
C TYR A 57 9.27 0.67 -11.99
N ARG A 58 9.61 0.42 -13.25
CA ARG A 58 8.67 0.57 -14.36
C ARG A 58 7.71 -0.61 -14.34
N MET A 59 6.43 -0.30 -14.20
CA MET A 59 5.39 -1.30 -14.03
C MET A 59 4.18 -1.00 -14.91
N ARG A 60 3.57 -2.09 -15.37
CA ARG A 60 2.23 -2.11 -15.94
C ARG A 60 1.29 -2.79 -14.97
N LEU A 61 0.25 -2.08 -14.57
CA LEU A 61 -0.82 -2.56 -13.70
C LEU A 61 -2.10 -2.69 -14.50
N THR A 62 -2.79 -3.82 -14.31
CA THR A 62 -4.08 -4.07 -14.96
C THR A 62 -5.08 -4.52 -13.90
N TRP A 63 -6.26 -3.92 -13.88
CA TRP A 63 -7.34 -4.25 -12.95
C TRP A 63 -8.70 -4.07 -13.59
N GLU A 64 -9.74 -4.64 -12.96
CA GLU A 64 -11.13 -4.43 -13.35
C GLU A 64 -11.78 -3.40 -12.43
N HIS A 65 -12.54 -2.50 -13.01
CA HIS A 65 -13.36 -1.53 -12.29
C HIS A 65 -14.70 -1.36 -12.99
N LEU A 66 -15.80 -1.64 -12.29
CA LEU A 66 -17.17 -1.56 -12.83
C LEU A 66 -17.38 -2.37 -14.13
N GLY A 67 -16.72 -3.52 -14.25
CA GLY A 67 -16.81 -4.38 -15.43
C GLY A 67 -15.94 -3.93 -16.61
N GLU A 68 -15.15 -2.86 -16.45
CA GLU A 68 -14.21 -2.38 -17.45
C GLU A 68 -12.76 -2.68 -17.03
N GLN A 69 -11.98 -3.17 -17.97
CA GLN A 69 -10.55 -3.34 -17.75
C GLN A 69 -9.85 -1.98 -17.79
N ARG A 70 -9.06 -1.70 -16.77
CA ARG A 70 -8.23 -0.50 -16.64
C ARG A 70 -6.76 -0.90 -16.67
N GLU A 71 -5.95 -0.01 -17.19
CA GLU A 71 -4.49 -0.18 -17.28
C GLU A 71 -3.79 1.12 -16.88
N LEU A 72 -2.66 0.99 -16.21
CA LEU A 72 -1.76 2.08 -15.84
C LEU A 72 -0.32 1.62 -16.02
N GLU A 73 0.46 2.34 -16.82
CA GLU A 73 1.89 2.10 -16.98
C GLU A 73 2.67 3.34 -16.55
N GLU A 74 3.52 3.20 -15.54
CA GLU A 74 4.30 4.29 -14.99
C GLU A 74 5.51 3.76 -14.20
N GLU A 75 6.40 4.65 -13.78
CA GLU A 75 7.52 4.35 -12.90
C GLU A 75 7.14 4.68 -11.44
N PHE A 76 7.12 3.65 -10.58
CA PHE A 76 6.68 3.77 -9.18
C PHE A 76 7.83 3.60 -8.20
N ILE A 77 7.82 4.38 -7.13
CA ILE A 77 8.74 4.26 -5.98
C ILE A 77 8.11 3.52 -4.81
N LEU A 78 6.78 3.37 -4.82
CA LEU A 78 6.00 2.75 -3.77
C LEU A 78 4.68 2.24 -4.33
N GLY A 79 4.27 1.07 -3.89
CA GLY A 79 2.91 0.55 -4.06
C GLY A 79 2.46 -0.25 -2.86
N MET A 80 1.17 -0.14 -2.56
CA MET A 80 0.51 -0.90 -1.50
C MET A 80 -0.85 -1.38 -2.00
N VAL A 81 -1.13 -2.66 -1.75
CA VAL A 81 -2.44 -3.29 -1.90
C VAL A 81 -2.88 -3.70 -0.51
N THR A 82 -3.98 -3.15 -0.02
CA THR A 82 -4.30 -3.20 1.41
C THR A 82 -5.74 -3.62 1.65
N ASN A 83 -5.94 -4.31 2.78
CA ASN A 83 -7.25 -4.56 3.38
C ASN A 83 -7.21 -4.05 4.83
N THR A 84 -7.04 -2.74 5.02
CA THR A 84 -6.89 -2.18 6.36
C THR A 84 -7.24 -0.68 6.41
N THR A 85 -7.78 -0.27 7.55
CA THR A 85 -8.08 1.14 7.83
C THR A 85 -6.86 1.97 8.23
N SER A 86 -5.70 1.31 8.48
CA SER A 86 -4.47 2.02 8.87
C SER A 86 -3.22 1.24 8.47
N ILE A 87 -2.19 1.91 8.00
CA ILE A 87 -0.92 1.33 7.59
C ILE A 87 0.21 1.97 8.39
N GLY A 88 1.02 1.13 9.09
CA GLY A 88 2.15 1.61 9.89
C GLY A 88 1.76 2.64 10.96
N GLY A 89 0.53 2.58 11.50
CA GLY A 89 -0.02 3.56 12.43
C GLY A 89 -0.64 4.81 11.76
N PHE A 90 -0.63 4.89 10.42
CA PHE A 90 -1.26 5.97 9.66
C PHE A 90 -2.69 5.61 9.30
N LYS A 91 -3.67 6.16 10.01
CA LYS A 91 -5.08 6.05 9.64
C LYS A 91 -5.37 6.91 8.42
N GLY A 92 -6.22 6.39 7.51
CA GLY A 92 -6.69 7.13 6.35
C GLY A 92 -5.61 7.44 5.30
N LEU A 93 -4.47 6.72 5.29
CA LEU A 93 -3.43 6.91 4.26
C LEU A 93 -3.99 6.64 2.86
N VAL A 94 -4.88 5.69 2.75
CA VAL A 94 -5.56 5.35 1.50
C VAL A 94 -6.71 6.33 1.19
N GLY A 95 -7.18 7.09 2.19
CA GLY A 95 -8.16 8.18 2.04
C GLY A 95 -9.56 7.71 1.59
N MET A 96 -9.89 6.45 1.80
CA MET A 96 -11.17 5.83 1.44
C MET A 96 -11.78 5.16 2.66
N ASP A 97 -13.10 5.05 2.69
CA ASP A 97 -13.81 4.21 3.67
C ASP A 97 -13.47 2.74 3.36
N VAL A 98 -12.68 2.13 4.23
CA VAL A 98 -12.22 0.75 4.07
C VAL A 98 -13.20 -0.19 4.75
N ALA A 99 -13.74 -1.13 4.00
CA ALA A 99 -14.47 -2.28 4.51
C ALA A 99 -13.57 -3.52 4.43
N LEU A 100 -13.49 -4.30 5.50
CA LEU A 100 -12.56 -5.43 5.57
C LEU A 100 -13.16 -6.74 5.00
N ASP A 101 -14.40 -6.69 4.52
CA ASP A 101 -15.19 -7.86 4.10
C ASP A 101 -16.05 -7.62 2.86
N ASP A 102 -15.68 -6.66 2.03
CA ASP A 102 -16.43 -6.27 0.83
C ASP A 102 -15.91 -6.87 -0.49
N GLY A 103 -14.83 -7.64 -0.43
CA GLY A 103 -14.23 -8.32 -1.58
C GLY A 103 -13.30 -7.44 -2.41
N GLU A 104 -12.94 -6.25 -1.94
CA GLU A 104 -12.03 -5.35 -2.64
C GLU A 104 -10.83 -4.98 -1.77
N PHE A 105 -9.75 -4.59 -2.43
CA PHE A 105 -8.58 -3.96 -1.82
C PHE A 105 -8.56 -2.48 -2.15
N GLU A 106 -7.99 -1.70 -1.27
CA GLU A 106 -7.50 -0.37 -1.57
C GLU A 106 -6.08 -0.46 -2.12
N VAL A 107 -5.88 0.14 -3.30
CA VAL A 107 -4.57 0.24 -3.94
C VAL A 107 -4.10 1.69 -3.86
N LEU A 108 -2.87 1.88 -3.38
CA LEU A 108 -2.18 3.17 -3.37
C LEU A 108 -0.83 3.00 -4.04
N LEU A 109 -0.57 3.85 -5.05
CA LEU A 109 0.68 3.87 -5.78
C LEU A 109 1.24 5.29 -5.78
N VAL A 110 2.55 5.40 -5.63
CA VAL A 110 3.26 6.69 -5.73
C VAL A 110 4.25 6.61 -6.87
N ARG A 111 4.04 7.43 -7.90
CA ARG A 111 4.97 7.51 -9.00
C ARG A 111 6.28 8.19 -8.60
N LYS A 112 7.34 7.89 -9.31
CA LYS A 112 8.62 8.56 -9.16
C LYS A 112 8.46 10.06 -9.37
N PRO A 113 8.89 10.90 -8.41
CA PRO A 113 8.89 12.34 -8.58
C PRO A 113 9.88 12.74 -9.69
N ARG A 114 9.45 13.57 -10.60
CA ARG A 114 10.25 14.07 -11.73
C ARG A 114 10.78 15.48 -11.47
N THR A 115 10.11 16.22 -10.60
CA THR A 115 10.43 17.60 -10.26
C THR A 115 10.42 17.84 -8.75
N PRO A 116 11.07 18.91 -8.25
CA PRO A 116 10.94 19.31 -6.86
C PRO A 116 9.49 19.61 -6.44
N LEU A 117 8.65 20.04 -7.36
CA LEU A 117 7.24 20.28 -7.12
C LEU A 117 6.47 18.97 -6.86
N ASP A 118 6.82 17.90 -7.58
CA ASP A 118 6.24 16.56 -7.33
C ASP A 118 6.55 16.10 -5.91
N ILE A 119 7.78 16.32 -5.44
CA ILE A 119 8.18 15.96 -4.07
C ILE A 119 7.34 16.73 -3.05
N ALA A 120 7.19 18.05 -3.24
CA ALA A 120 6.39 18.87 -2.36
C ALA A 120 4.90 18.46 -2.38
N SER A 121 4.39 18.09 -3.55
CA SER A 121 3.02 17.61 -3.74
C SER A 121 2.77 16.26 -3.06
N ILE A 122 3.67 15.27 -3.23
CA ILE A 122 3.60 13.99 -2.52
C ILE A 122 3.66 14.20 -1.01
N ALA A 123 4.58 15.09 -0.56
CA ALA A 123 4.72 15.43 0.87
C ALA A 123 3.42 16.02 1.45
N ALA A 124 2.84 16.98 0.75
CA ALA A 124 1.58 17.62 1.15
C ALA A 124 0.46 16.57 1.24
N TYR A 125 0.36 15.71 0.23
CA TYR A 125 -0.63 14.62 0.24
C TYR A 125 -0.47 13.67 1.42
N LEU A 126 0.75 13.20 1.70
CA LEU A 126 1.02 12.29 2.82
C LEU A 126 0.73 12.92 4.19
N ILE A 127 0.82 14.25 4.31
CA ILE A 127 0.50 14.99 5.54
C ILE A 127 -1.01 15.23 5.66
N GLN A 128 -1.63 15.76 4.61
CA GLN A 128 -3.05 16.17 4.59
C GLN A 128 -4.00 14.99 4.38
N ARG A 129 -3.55 13.96 3.64
CA ARG A 129 -4.28 12.72 3.30
C ARG A 129 -5.56 12.94 2.50
N GLU A 130 -5.76 14.12 1.99
CA GLU A 130 -6.94 14.55 1.24
C GLU A 130 -6.54 15.19 -0.08
N GLY A 131 -7.47 15.17 -1.03
CA GLY A 131 -7.32 15.79 -2.33
C GLY A 131 -6.79 14.84 -3.42
N GLU A 132 -6.83 15.33 -4.64
CA GLU A 132 -6.24 14.68 -5.80
C GLU A 132 -4.76 15.04 -5.91
N ASN A 133 -3.96 14.10 -6.36
CA ASN A 133 -2.53 14.28 -6.55
C ASN A 133 -2.07 13.51 -7.79
N GLU A 134 -1.45 14.20 -8.73
CA GLU A 134 -0.99 13.60 -9.99
C GLU A 134 0.13 12.55 -9.80
N CYS A 135 0.78 12.54 -8.63
CA CYS A 135 1.83 11.58 -8.31
C CYS A 135 1.32 10.39 -7.52
N VAL A 136 0.06 10.43 -7.06
CA VAL A 136 -0.53 9.40 -6.20
C VAL A 136 -1.79 8.85 -6.84
N PHE A 137 -1.77 7.57 -7.17
CA PHE A 137 -2.90 6.85 -7.73
C PHE A 137 -3.58 6.05 -6.65
N LYS A 138 -4.92 6.13 -6.60
CA LYS A 138 -5.76 5.38 -5.68
C LYS A 138 -6.94 4.78 -6.42
N PHE A 139 -7.19 3.52 -6.18
CA PHE A 139 -8.38 2.84 -6.69
C PHE A 139 -8.68 1.60 -5.85
N ARG A 140 -9.85 1.00 -6.08
CA ARG A 140 -10.29 -0.25 -5.45
C ARG A 140 -10.41 -1.33 -6.51
N THR A 141 -10.09 -2.55 -6.12
CA THR A 141 -10.23 -3.71 -7.00
C THR A 141 -10.21 -5.02 -6.23
N SER A 142 -10.91 -6.02 -6.73
CA SER A 142 -10.81 -7.40 -6.24
C SER A 142 -9.63 -8.17 -6.85
N LYS A 143 -9.07 -7.67 -7.97
CA LYS A 143 -7.98 -8.33 -8.67
C LYS A 143 -7.06 -7.32 -9.34
N LEU A 144 -5.76 -7.44 -9.07
CA LEU A 144 -4.70 -6.63 -9.65
C LEU A 144 -3.63 -7.53 -10.27
N THR A 145 -3.29 -7.28 -11.52
CA THR A 145 -2.10 -7.86 -12.17
C THR A 145 -1.02 -6.79 -12.25
N VAL A 146 0.17 -7.11 -11.77
CA VAL A 146 1.35 -6.24 -11.81
C VAL A 146 2.43 -6.91 -12.64
N GLN A 147 2.95 -6.20 -13.64
CA GLN A 147 4.07 -6.63 -14.46
C GLN A 147 5.18 -5.58 -14.38
N SER A 148 6.43 -6.01 -14.26
CA SER A 148 7.61 -5.15 -14.18
C SER A 148 8.72 -5.66 -15.09
N GLU A 149 9.55 -4.76 -15.61
CA GLU A 149 10.72 -5.11 -16.42
C GLU A 149 11.83 -5.78 -15.57
N GLU A 150 11.86 -5.52 -14.27
CA GLU A 150 12.86 -6.05 -13.33
C GLU A 150 12.21 -6.72 -12.12
N LEU A 151 13.01 -7.48 -11.37
CA LEU A 151 12.57 -8.09 -10.11
C LEU A 151 12.22 -7.03 -9.09
N VAL A 152 11.01 -7.13 -8.56
CA VAL A 152 10.46 -6.28 -7.51
C VAL A 152 10.36 -7.08 -6.23
N ASP A 153 11.00 -6.58 -5.18
CA ASP A 153 10.90 -7.17 -3.85
C ASP A 153 9.60 -6.73 -3.19
N TRP A 154 8.82 -7.70 -2.74
CA TRP A 154 7.54 -7.49 -2.06
C TRP A 154 7.65 -7.79 -0.58
N SER A 155 6.88 -7.05 0.20
CA SER A 155 6.58 -7.36 1.60
C SER A 155 5.12 -7.76 1.73
N LEU A 156 4.84 -8.83 2.47
CA LEU A 156 3.48 -9.28 2.81
C LEU A 156 3.35 -9.24 4.33
N ASP A 157 2.44 -8.41 4.83
CA ASP A 157 2.20 -8.20 6.26
C ASP A 157 3.47 -7.87 7.08
N GLY A 158 4.45 -7.21 6.42
CA GLY A 158 5.74 -6.83 7.02
C GLY A 158 6.86 -7.84 6.87
N GLU A 159 6.59 -9.03 6.32
CA GLU A 159 7.59 -10.08 6.05
C GLU A 159 7.97 -10.10 4.56
N PHE A 160 9.16 -10.64 4.24
CA PHE A 160 9.60 -10.75 2.84
C PHE A 160 8.68 -11.66 2.03
N GLY A 161 8.01 -11.07 1.06
CA GLY A 161 7.04 -11.71 0.15
C GLY A 161 7.66 -12.34 -1.10
N GLY A 162 8.98 -12.23 -1.30
CA GLY A 162 9.68 -12.70 -2.50
C GLY A 162 9.82 -11.62 -3.56
N SER A 163 10.63 -11.92 -4.57
CA SER A 163 10.92 -11.04 -5.71
C SER A 163 10.20 -11.56 -6.95
N GLN A 164 9.44 -10.72 -7.64
CA GLN A 164 8.63 -11.08 -8.79
C GLN A 164 8.77 -10.02 -9.90
N THR A 165 8.75 -10.47 -11.16
CA THR A 165 8.55 -9.59 -12.32
C THR A 165 7.09 -9.52 -12.73
N GLU A 166 6.31 -10.54 -12.36
CA GLU A 166 4.87 -10.60 -12.59
C GLU A 166 4.16 -11.22 -11.39
N VAL A 167 3.09 -10.60 -10.94
CA VAL A 167 2.26 -11.13 -9.87
C VAL A 167 0.79 -10.78 -10.10
N VAL A 168 -0.08 -11.73 -9.80
CA VAL A 168 -1.52 -11.52 -9.68
C VAL A 168 -1.88 -11.50 -8.20
N ILE A 169 -2.60 -10.47 -7.79
CA ILE A 169 -3.10 -10.30 -6.42
C ILE A 169 -4.63 -10.37 -6.49
N GLU A 170 -5.23 -11.32 -5.76
CA GLU A 170 -6.68 -11.56 -5.77
C GLU A 170 -7.25 -11.48 -4.36
N ASN A 171 -8.40 -10.85 -4.21
CA ASN A 171 -9.16 -10.86 -2.97
C ASN A 171 -9.96 -12.17 -2.85
N LYS A 172 -9.89 -12.79 -1.67
CA LYS A 172 -10.75 -13.89 -1.24
C LYS A 172 -11.66 -13.36 -0.13
N PRO A 173 -12.92 -13.07 -0.45
CA PRO A 173 -13.79 -12.41 0.50
C PRO A 173 -14.16 -13.33 1.66
N ARG A 174 -14.13 -12.77 2.88
CA ARG A 174 -14.65 -13.40 4.12
C ARG A 174 -13.99 -14.74 4.47
N GLU A 175 -12.71 -14.91 4.14
CA GLU A 175 -12.00 -16.18 4.31
C GLU A 175 -11.56 -16.41 5.77
N ILE A 176 -11.34 -15.36 6.55
CA ILE A 176 -10.92 -15.46 7.96
C ILE A 176 -12.01 -14.96 8.90
N ALA A 177 -12.29 -15.76 9.95
CA ALA A 177 -13.16 -15.36 11.03
C ALA A 177 -12.35 -14.87 12.24
N ILE A 178 -12.51 -13.59 12.61
CA ILE A 178 -11.90 -13.00 13.79
C ILE A 178 -12.94 -12.88 14.90
N ARG A 179 -12.63 -13.41 16.08
CA ARG A 179 -13.44 -13.18 17.28
C ARG A 179 -13.06 -11.85 17.89
N VAL A 180 -14.05 -10.98 18.01
CA VAL A 180 -13.93 -9.72 18.75
C VAL A 180 -14.71 -9.85 20.05
N PRO A 181 -14.24 -9.28 21.18
CA PRO A 181 -15.03 -9.20 22.41
C PRO A 181 -16.32 -8.42 22.15
N GLU A 182 -17.43 -8.87 22.73
CA GLU A 182 -18.65 -8.04 22.76
C GLU A 182 -18.33 -6.72 23.46
N VAL A 183 -18.49 -5.63 22.74
CA VAL A 183 -18.38 -4.29 23.35
C VAL A 183 -19.63 -4.10 24.19
N THR A 184 -19.51 -4.32 25.50
CA THR A 184 -20.55 -3.93 26.45
C THR A 184 -20.59 -2.41 26.46
N VAL A 185 -21.53 -1.83 25.72
CA VAL A 185 -21.84 -0.41 25.86
C VAL A 185 -22.42 -0.25 27.27
N ARG A 186 -21.58 0.20 28.21
CA ARG A 186 -22.08 0.68 29.50
C ARG A 186 -22.84 1.97 29.21
N GLY A 187 -24.17 1.89 29.36
CA GLY A 187 -25.08 3.02 29.32
C GLY A 187 -24.80 4.04 30.42
#